data_a439759324d5ea766e9a0b90cf686d17
#
_entry.id   a439759324d5ea766e9a0b90cf686d17
#
_cell.length_a   1.000
_cell.length_b   1.000
_cell.length_c   1.000
_cell.angle_alpha   90.00
_cell.angle_beta   90.00
_cell.angle_gamma   90.00
#
_symmetry.space_group_name_H-M   'P 1'
#
loop_
_entity.id
_entity.type
_entity.pdbx_description
1 polymer ?
#
loop_
_entity_poly.entity_id
_entity_poly.type
_entity_poly.pdbx_seq_one_letter_code
_entity_poly.pdbx_strand_id
1 'polypeptide(L)'
;LDVFKYVNHGAVGQTLTIESVEGLDIEVSIGGEPDMPDTLSARYNDTSCDKPLNVSWNEEDLAKINTEEAGVYKVKGVGSVDGEDITLEVEATVSVANINYVVNPGFEEEDASMWETIAEKNITDIQLKEADAYSGEKAFHYYDTSDFEFNIQQELGVLPKGEYKATAFLQGGDMGSLSNVYLYVIIGGDMVMQSDIISLDGWQNWKEAEISNISLNGED
;
A
#
# COMPACT_ATOMS: atom_id res chain seq x y z
N LEU A 1 -4.14 5.74 48.17
CA LEU A 1 -3.63 5.51 46.79
C LEU A 1 -4.70 5.79 45.73
N ASP A 2 -5.96 5.58 46.03
CA ASP A 2 -7.07 5.83 45.06
C ASP A 2 -7.40 7.32 44.88
N VAL A 3 -7.09 8.16 45.86
CA VAL A 3 -7.33 9.61 45.80
C VAL A 3 -6.51 10.29 44.70
N PHE A 4 -5.29 9.80 44.40
CA PHE A 4 -4.46 10.32 43.32
C PHE A 4 -4.96 9.93 41.89
N LYS A 5 -5.67 8.82 41.80
CA LYS A 5 -6.27 8.38 40.55
C LYS A 5 -7.40 9.30 40.13
N TYR A 6 -8.22 9.77 41.06
CA TYR A 6 -9.33 10.68 40.83
C TYR A 6 -8.90 12.12 40.50
N VAL A 7 -7.76 12.57 41.02
CA VAL A 7 -7.22 13.91 40.74
C VAL A 7 -6.68 14.00 39.29
N ASN A 8 -6.24 12.87 38.72
CA ASN A 8 -5.75 12.83 37.32
C ASN A 8 -6.84 12.60 36.28
N HIS A 9 -8.07 12.23 36.70
CA HIS A 9 -9.19 11.93 35.81
C HIS A 9 -10.33 12.97 35.86
N GLY A 10 -10.02 14.22 36.21
CA GLY A 10 -11.00 15.30 36.28
C GLY A 10 -11.72 15.40 37.62
N ALA A 11 -12.67 16.33 37.76
CA ALA A 11 -13.41 16.58 38.98
C ALA A 11 -14.39 15.42 39.27
N VAL A 12 -14.41 14.97 40.55
CA VAL A 12 -15.38 13.97 40.98
C VAL A 12 -16.81 14.46 40.70
N GLY A 13 -17.56 13.68 39.93
CA GLY A 13 -18.93 14.01 39.53
C GLY A 13 -19.07 14.67 38.15
N GLN A 14 -18.01 14.87 37.41
CA GLN A 14 -18.12 15.32 36.04
C GLN A 14 -18.54 14.14 35.14
N THR A 15 -19.61 14.35 34.36
CA THR A 15 -20.04 13.36 33.36
C THR A 15 -18.98 13.24 32.29
N LEU A 16 -18.56 12.02 31.99
CA LEU A 16 -17.63 11.73 30.91
C LEU A 16 -18.30 12.07 29.58
N THR A 17 -17.63 12.85 28.73
CA THR A 17 -18.08 13.17 27.37
C THR A 17 -16.92 13.07 26.40
N ILE A 18 -17.22 12.74 25.14
CA ILE A 18 -16.22 12.72 24.07
C ILE A 18 -16.02 14.15 23.55
N GLU A 19 -14.77 14.61 23.52
CA GLU A 19 -14.37 15.90 22.95
C GLU A 19 -14.06 15.81 21.47
N SER A 20 -13.41 14.73 21.05
CA SER A 20 -13.06 14.49 19.66
C SER A 20 -12.83 13.00 19.40
N VAL A 21 -13.09 12.59 18.17
CA VAL A 21 -12.71 11.29 17.60
C VAL A 21 -11.79 11.57 16.43
N GLU A 22 -10.75 10.77 16.24
CA GLU A 22 -9.88 10.86 15.09
C GLU A 22 -10.65 10.55 13.80
N GLY A 23 -10.45 11.38 12.76
CA GLY A 23 -11.05 11.12 11.45
C GLY A 23 -10.53 9.80 10.87
N LEU A 24 -11.39 9.07 10.21
CA LEU A 24 -11.05 7.78 9.60
C LEU A 24 -11.09 7.89 8.08
N ASP A 25 -9.92 7.80 7.46
CA ASP A 25 -9.74 7.65 6.03
C ASP A 25 -9.20 6.26 5.73
N ILE A 26 -9.92 5.51 4.89
CA ILE A 26 -9.57 4.14 4.50
C ILE A 26 -9.29 4.13 3.01
N GLU A 27 -8.11 3.68 2.62
CA GLU A 27 -7.74 3.48 1.23
C GLU A 27 -7.93 2.02 0.85
N VAL A 28 -8.58 1.78 -0.28
CA VAL A 28 -8.88 0.45 -0.81
C VAL A 28 -8.43 0.37 -2.25
N SER A 29 -7.66 -0.64 -2.61
CA SER A 29 -7.35 -0.94 -4.01
C SER A 29 -8.60 -1.37 -4.76
N ILE A 30 -8.69 -1.07 -6.04
CA ILE A 30 -9.76 -1.60 -6.90
C ILE A 30 -9.76 -3.13 -6.80
N GLY A 31 -10.94 -3.72 -6.54
CA GLY A 31 -11.12 -5.15 -6.28
C GLY A 31 -10.82 -5.61 -4.85
N GLY A 32 -10.36 -4.71 -3.98
CA GLY A 32 -10.10 -5.00 -2.57
C GLY A 32 -11.35 -4.92 -1.69
N GLU A 33 -11.22 -5.28 -0.41
CA GLU A 33 -12.27 -5.15 0.59
C GLU A 33 -11.89 -4.06 1.60
N PRO A 34 -12.79 -3.11 1.97
CA PRO A 34 -12.50 -2.12 2.99
C PRO A 34 -12.41 -2.77 4.37
N ASP A 35 -11.31 -2.53 5.06
CA ASP A 35 -11.11 -2.98 6.44
C ASP A 35 -11.65 -1.91 7.41
N MET A 36 -12.90 -2.07 7.81
CA MET A 36 -13.58 -1.14 8.70
C MET A 36 -13.28 -1.51 10.16
N PRO A 37 -12.62 -0.62 10.93
CA PRO A 37 -12.26 -0.93 12.31
C PRO A 37 -13.49 -1.01 13.23
N ASP A 38 -13.49 -1.97 14.14
CA ASP A 38 -14.52 -2.12 15.17
C ASP A 38 -14.39 -1.09 16.30
N THR A 39 -13.22 -0.44 16.41
CA THR A 39 -12.94 0.54 17.46
C THR A 39 -12.19 1.76 16.93
N LEU A 40 -12.46 2.93 17.48
CA LEU A 40 -11.73 4.17 17.23
C LEU A 40 -11.14 4.74 18.52
N SER A 41 -10.06 5.50 18.38
CA SER A 41 -9.50 6.30 19.48
C SER A 41 -10.35 7.54 19.70
N ALA A 42 -10.76 7.77 20.94
CA ALA A 42 -11.52 8.95 21.35
C ALA A 42 -10.80 9.73 22.44
N ARG A 43 -10.91 11.04 22.40
CA ARG A 43 -10.45 11.94 23.45
C ARG A 43 -11.63 12.39 24.30
N TYR A 44 -11.48 12.29 25.61
CA TYR A 44 -12.52 12.62 26.57
C TYR A 44 -12.23 13.93 27.29
N ASN A 45 -13.28 14.54 27.88
CA ASN A 45 -13.21 15.80 28.62
C ASN A 45 -12.34 15.74 29.90
N ASP A 46 -11.99 14.56 30.36
CA ASP A 46 -11.02 14.34 31.44
C ASP A 46 -9.60 14.11 30.92
N THR A 47 -9.36 14.32 29.60
CA THR A 47 -8.09 14.09 28.91
C THR A 47 -7.63 12.64 28.85
N SER A 48 -8.48 11.66 29.22
CA SER A 48 -8.20 10.25 29.06
C SER A 48 -8.38 9.79 27.61
N CYS A 49 -7.60 8.78 27.18
CA CYS A 49 -7.71 8.13 25.88
C CYS A 49 -7.72 6.61 26.03
N ASP A 50 -7.99 6.12 27.21
CA ASP A 50 -7.85 4.72 27.60
C ASP A 50 -9.12 3.90 27.38
N LYS A 51 -10.24 4.53 26.98
CA LYS A 51 -11.46 3.83 26.60
C LYS A 51 -11.64 3.90 25.08
N PRO A 52 -11.64 2.76 24.38
CA PRO A 52 -11.95 2.74 22.95
C PRO A 52 -13.42 3.06 22.73
N LEU A 53 -13.70 3.70 21.60
CA LEU A 53 -15.05 3.90 21.09
C LEU A 53 -15.37 2.69 20.20
N ASN A 54 -16.26 1.81 20.64
CA ASN A 54 -16.74 0.70 19.80
C ASN A 54 -17.66 1.25 18.73
N VAL A 55 -17.45 0.88 17.47
CA VAL A 55 -18.19 1.42 16.34
C VAL A 55 -19.04 0.34 15.67
N SER A 56 -20.30 0.69 15.41
CA SER A 56 -21.19 -0.08 14.54
C SER A 56 -21.42 0.70 13.26
N TRP A 57 -20.88 0.24 12.16
CA TRP A 57 -21.04 0.88 10.85
C TRP A 57 -22.39 0.61 10.22
N ASN A 58 -22.88 1.56 9.44
CA ASN A 58 -24.17 1.44 8.76
C ASN A 58 -24.07 0.47 7.58
N GLU A 59 -24.82 -0.64 7.62
CA GLU A 59 -24.78 -1.67 6.59
C GLU A 59 -25.27 -1.17 5.21
N GLU A 60 -26.20 -0.22 5.16
CA GLU A 60 -26.67 0.35 3.90
C GLU A 60 -25.59 1.23 3.23
N ASP A 61 -24.75 1.90 4.00
CA ASP A 61 -23.64 2.69 3.47
C ASP A 61 -22.49 1.78 3.04
N LEU A 62 -22.18 0.75 3.82
CA LEU A 62 -21.21 -0.27 3.43
C LEU A 62 -21.59 -0.96 2.09
N ALA A 63 -22.87 -1.29 1.93
CA ALA A 63 -23.36 -1.90 0.70
C ALA A 63 -23.31 -1.01 -0.56
N LYS A 64 -23.10 0.30 -0.40
CA LYS A 64 -22.94 1.25 -1.52
C LYS A 64 -21.50 1.33 -2.02
N ILE A 65 -20.54 0.81 -1.27
CA ILE A 65 -19.14 0.83 -1.70
C ILE A 65 -18.99 -0.08 -2.92
N ASN A 66 -18.72 0.52 -4.06
CA ASN A 66 -18.34 -0.24 -5.25
C ASN A 66 -16.82 -0.28 -5.33
N THR A 67 -16.26 -1.45 -5.07
CA THR A 67 -14.80 -1.64 -5.11
C THR A 67 -14.27 -1.97 -6.50
N GLU A 68 -15.14 -2.18 -7.50
CA GLU A 68 -14.74 -2.47 -8.87
C GLU A 68 -14.29 -1.23 -9.66
N GLU A 69 -14.59 -0.04 -9.15
CA GLU A 69 -14.30 1.23 -9.81
C GLU A 69 -13.78 2.25 -8.79
N ALA A 70 -12.90 3.14 -9.24
CA ALA A 70 -12.41 4.23 -8.41
C ALA A 70 -13.56 5.13 -7.94
N GLY A 71 -13.58 5.43 -6.66
CA GLY A 71 -14.63 6.24 -6.06
C GLY A 71 -14.34 6.61 -4.61
N VAL A 72 -15.10 7.56 -4.08
CA VAL A 72 -15.03 7.96 -2.68
C VAL A 72 -16.40 7.81 -2.05
N TYR A 73 -16.45 7.10 -0.93
CA TYR A 73 -17.67 6.77 -0.21
C TYR A 73 -17.61 7.29 1.21
N LYS A 74 -18.75 7.74 1.72
CA LYS A 74 -18.92 8.11 3.11
C LYS A 74 -19.72 7.02 3.81
N VAL A 75 -19.17 6.49 4.88
CA VAL A 75 -19.80 5.45 5.71
C VAL A 75 -20.03 6.01 7.09
N LYS A 76 -21.28 6.06 7.49
CA LYS A 76 -21.69 6.49 8.83
C LYS A 76 -21.66 5.32 9.79
N GLY A 77 -21.42 5.64 11.06
CA GLY A 77 -21.46 4.68 12.13
C GLY A 77 -21.94 5.31 13.42
N VAL A 78 -22.19 4.48 14.40
CA VAL A 78 -22.50 4.89 15.77
C VAL A 78 -21.42 4.31 16.69
N GLY A 79 -20.69 5.22 17.33
CA GLY A 79 -19.74 4.90 18.35
C GLY A 79 -20.38 4.83 19.73
N SER A 80 -19.96 3.88 20.56
CA SER A 80 -20.39 3.72 21.95
C SER A 80 -19.21 3.37 22.85
N VAL A 81 -19.32 3.71 24.14
CA VAL A 81 -18.28 3.44 25.15
C VAL A 81 -18.82 2.44 26.14
N ASP A 82 -18.08 1.35 26.35
CA ASP A 82 -18.46 0.27 27.27
C ASP A 82 -18.63 0.79 28.70
N GLY A 83 -19.81 0.50 29.28
CA GLY A 83 -20.16 0.86 30.65
C GLY A 83 -20.51 2.33 30.84
N GLU A 84 -20.61 3.11 29.78
CA GLU A 84 -21.02 4.53 29.83
C GLU A 84 -22.27 4.74 28.94
N ASP A 85 -23.11 5.70 29.32
CA ASP A 85 -24.25 6.11 28.48
C ASP A 85 -23.80 7.20 27.49
N ILE A 86 -22.85 6.82 26.61
CA ILE A 86 -22.25 7.71 25.61
C ILE A 86 -22.42 7.09 24.24
N THR A 87 -23.02 7.84 23.32
CA THR A 87 -23.08 7.50 21.89
C THR A 87 -22.66 8.70 21.05
N LEU A 88 -22.00 8.47 19.93
CA LEU A 88 -21.56 9.49 19.00
C LEU A 88 -21.74 9.01 17.57
N GLU A 89 -22.26 9.88 16.68
CA GLU A 89 -22.19 9.64 15.24
C GLU A 89 -20.74 9.81 14.76
N VAL A 90 -20.24 8.84 14.02
CA VAL A 90 -18.92 8.86 13.38
C VAL A 90 -19.08 8.68 11.88
N GLU A 91 -18.08 9.14 11.12
CA GLU A 91 -18.07 8.99 9.67
C GLU A 91 -16.66 8.56 9.23
N ALA A 92 -16.61 7.56 8.37
CA ALA A 92 -15.40 7.17 7.65
C ALA A 92 -15.48 7.62 6.19
N THR A 93 -14.33 7.98 5.61
CA THR A 93 -14.15 8.15 4.18
C THR A 93 -13.45 6.93 3.63
N VAL A 94 -14.09 6.20 2.72
CA VAL A 94 -13.50 5.06 2.01
C VAL A 94 -13.16 5.50 0.59
N SER A 95 -11.88 5.49 0.24
CA SER A 95 -11.36 5.88 -1.07
C SER A 95 -10.91 4.65 -1.84
N VAL A 96 -11.66 4.28 -2.88
CA VAL A 96 -11.28 3.19 -3.80
C VAL A 96 -10.47 3.79 -4.94
N ALA A 97 -9.24 3.33 -5.13
CA ALA A 97 -8.34 3.83 -6.16
C ALA A 97 -7.32 2.76 -6.58
N ASN A 98 -6.63 3.02 -7.69
CA ASN A 98 -5.43 2.24 -8.00
C ASN A 98 -4.29 2.70 -7.09
N ILE A 99 -3.89 1.85 -6.15
CA ILE A 99 -2.78 2.09 -5.25
C ILE A 99 -1.54 1.42 -5.83
N ASN A 100 -0.47 2.19 -6.02
CA ASN A 100 0.83 1.63 -6.35
C ASN A 100 1.60 1.35 -5.05
N TYR A 101 1.77 0.08 -4.71
CA TYR A 101 2.51 -0.35 -3.52
C TYR A 101 4.02 -0.34 -3.72
N VAL A 102 4.50 -0.25 -4.95
CA VAL A 102 5.94 -0.14 -5.23
C VAL A 102 6.41 1.26 -4.84
N VAL A 103 7.38 1.34 -3.96
CA VAL A 103 8.00 2.58 -3.51
C VAL A 103 9.09 3.00 -4.49
N ASN A 104 9.15 4.29 -4.85
CA ASN A 104 10.10 4.82 -5.83
C ASN A 104 10.14 4.02 -7.15
N PRO A 105 8.98 3.79 -7.81
CA PRO A 105 8.88 2.91 -8.97
C PRO A 105 9.62 3.44 -10.20
N GLY A 106 9.86 4.74 -10.27
CA GLY A 106 10.59 5.43 -11.34
C GLY A 106 12.05 5.73 -11.01
N PHE A 107 12.54 5.33 -9.83
CA PHE A 107 13.90 5.62 -9.34
C PHE A 107 14.22 7.12 -9.20
N GLU A 108 13.20 7.96 -9.04
CA GLU A 108 13.34 9.41 -9.01
C GLU A 108 13.89 9.94 -7.68
N GLU A 109 13.70 9.21 -6.59
CA GLU A 109 14.18 9.59 -5.27
C GLU A 109 15.68 9.34 -5.13
N GLU A 110 16.33 10.09 -4.21
CA GLU A 110 17.75 9.89 -3.90
C GLU A 110 17.99 8.58 -3.15
N ASP A 111 17.07 8.23 -2.24
CA ASP A 111 17.10 6.96 -1.55
C ASP A 111 16.47 5.87 -2.42
N ALA A 112 17.27 4.91 -2.80
CA ALA A 112 16.84 3.72 -3.53
C ALA A 112 17.07 2.43 -2.72
N SER A 113 17.24 2.53 -1.40
CA SER A 113 17.55 1.38 -0.52
C SER A 113 16.42 0.36 -0.44
N MET A 114 15.19 0.73 -0.83
CA MET A 114 14.07 -0.19 -0.96
C MET A 114 14.23 -1.20 -2.11
N TRP A 115 15.10 -0.91 -3.07
CA TRP A 115 15.40 -1.80 -4.18
C TRP A 115 16.67 -2.62 -3.90
N GLU A 116 16.54 -3.93 -3.86
CA GLU A 116 17.66 -4.86 -3.77
C GLU A 116 18.10 -5.28 -5.19
N THR A 117 19.38 -5.13 -5.46
CA THR A 117 19.99 -5.60 -6.70
C THR A 117 20.91 -6.76 -6.41
N ILE A 118 20.68 -7.89 -7.09
CA ILE A 118 21.49 -9.09 -7.01
C ILE A 118 22.17 -9.28 -8.37
N ALA A 119 23.48 -9.12 -8.41
CA ALA A 119 24.27 -9.27 -9.62
C ALA A 119 25.68 -9.80 -9.28
N GLU A 120 26.25 -10.64 -10.14
CA GLU A 120 27.62 -11.14 -9.95
C GLU A 120 28.67 -10.08 -10.24
N LYS A 121 28.32 -9.06 -11.02
CA LYS A 121 29.18 -7.97 -11.47
C LYS A 121 28.55 -6.63 -11.14
N ASN A 122 29.34 -5.59 -11.04
CA ASN A 122 28.85 -4.21 -10.93
C ASN A 122 28.43 -3.67 -12.31
N ILE A 123 27.27 -4.12 -12.78
CA ILE A 123 26.73 -3.82 -14.12
C ILE A 123 25.48 -2.94 -14.11
N THR A 124 25.04 -2.54 -12.92
CA THR A 124 23.79 -1.82 -12.71
C THR A 124 24.02 -0.53 -11.96
N ASP A 125 23.28 0.50 -12.30
CA ASP A 125 23.24 1.80 -11.60
C ASP A 125 21.90 2.53 -11.89
N ILE A 126 21.64 3.60 -11.16
CA ILE A 126 20.53 4.51 -11.45
C ILE A 126 21.12 5.72 -12.16
N GLN A 127 20.61 6.02 -13.34
CA GLN A 127 21.11 7.10 -14.19
C GLN A 127 20.05 8.13 -14.48
N LEU A 128 20.48 9.40 -14.57
CA LEU A 128 19.67 10.46 -15.17
C LEU A 128 19.56 10.20 -16.68
N LYS A 129 18.35 10.06 -17.18
CA LYS A 129 18.03 9.67 -18.56
C LYS A 129 16.88 10.50 -19.13
N GLU A 130 16.94 11.82 -19.00
CA GLU A 130 15.87 12.76 -19.40
C GLU A 130 15.23 12.46 -20.78
N ALA A 131 16.00 11.94 -21.72
CA ALA A 131 15.50 11.60 -23.07
C ALA A 131 15.05 10.14 -23.21
N ASP A 132 15.48 9.26 -22.30
CA ASP A 132 15.33 7.81 -22.43
C ASP A 132 14.53 7.17 -21.28
N ALA A 133 14.19 7.91 -20.22
CA ALA A 133 13.33 7.39 -19.16
C ALA A 133 11.92 7.13 -19.69
N TYR A 134 11.25 6.08 -19.20
CA TYR A 134 9.86 5.83 -19.54
C TYR A 134 8.93 6.93 -19.00
N SER A 135 9.22 7.37 -17.78
CA SER A 135 8.57 8.50 -17.11
C SER A 135 9.58 9.17 -16.19
N GLY A 136 9.38 10.45 -15.87
CA GLY A 136 10.31 11.18 -15.02
C GLY A 136 11.64 11.48 -15.72
N GLU A 137 12.73 11.46 -14.94
CA GLU A 137 14.06 11.85 -15.38
C GLU A 137 15.12 10.76 -15.20
N LYS A 138 14.83 9.71 -14.40
CA LYS A 138 15.77 8.64 -14.06
C LYS A 138 15.31 7.28 -14.58
N ALA A 139 16.28 6.37 -14.67
CA ALA A 139 16.01 4.97 -14.98
C ALA A 139 17.04 4.06 -14.27
N PHE A 140 16.60 2.88 -13.88
CA PHE A 140 17.51 1.80 -13.54
C PHE A 140 18.20 1.32 -14.82
N HIS A 141 19.52 1.35 -14.81
CA HIS A 141 20.36 1.05 -15.97
C HIS A 141 21.19 -0.22 -15.74
N TYR A 142 21.40 -0.98 -16.79
CA TYR A 142 22.23 -2.18 -16.78
C TYR A 142 23.01 -2.28 -18.10
N TYR A 143 24.26 -2.66 -18.01
CA TYR A 143 25.10 -2.84 -19.19
C TYR A 143 26.35 -3.66 -18.88
N ASP A 144 26.72 -4.58 -19.78
CA ASP A 144 28.05 -5.21 -19.89
C ASP A 144 28.33 -5.56 -21.35
N THR A 145 29.58 -5.74 -21.69
CA THR A 145 30.06 -6.17 -23.03
C THR A 145 30.12 -7.70 -23.16
N SER A 146 29.89 -8.43 -22.09
CA SER A 146 29.85 -9.89 -22.02
C SER A 146 28.53 -10.35 -21.42
N ASP A 147 28.23 -11.63 -21.53
CA ASP A 147 27.05 -12.21 -20.90
C ASP A 147 27.02 -11.92 -19.41
N PHE A 148 25.82 -11.59 -18.92
CA PHE A 148 25.59 -11.24 -17.51
C PHE A 148 24.21 -11.67 -17.07
N GLU A 149 24.05 -11.74 -15.75
CA GLU A 149 22.79 -11.97 -15.06
C GLU A 149 22.66 -10.96 -13.93
N PHE A 150 21.46 -10.44 -13.75
CA PHE A 150 21.10 -9.63 -12.59
C PHE A 150 19.62 -9.79 -12.28
N ASN A 151 19.27 -9.39 -11.09
CA ASN A 151 17.91 -9.31 -10.61
C ASN A 151 17.76 -8.01 -9.78
N ILE A 152 16.63 -7.35 -9.91
CA ILE A 152 16.24 -6.24 -9.07
C ILE A 152 14.87 -6.54 -8.47
N GLN A 153 14.74 -6.37 -7.16
CA GLN A 153 13.51 -6.69 -6.44
C GLN A 153 13.23 -5.67 -5.33
N GLN A 154 11.97 -5.62 -4.93
CA GLN A 154 11.53 -4.85 -3.77
C GLN A 154 10.58 -5.72 -2.93
N GLU A 155 10.80 -5.74 -1.62
CA GLU A 155 9.88 -6.36 -0.68
C GLU A 155 8.78 -5.37 -0.32
N LEU A 156 7.53 -5.75 -0.53
CA LEU A 156 6.36 -4.90 -0.30
C LEU A 156 5.69 -5.15 1.06
N GLY A 157 6.17 -6.16 1.82
CA GLY A 157 5.52 -6.61 3.05
C GLY A 157 4.17 -7.29 2.78
N VAL A 158 3.35 -7.37 3.82
CA VAL A 158 2.00 -7.92 3.70
C VAL A 158 1.07 -6.89 3.07
N LEU A 159 0.48 -7.24 1.95
CA LEU A 159 -0.49 -6.41 1.26
C LEU A 159 -1.92 -6.79 1.67
N PRO A 160 -2.89 -5.85 1.60
CA PRO A 160 -4.30 -6.17 1.84
C PRO A 160 -4.82 -7.31 0.97
N LYS A 161 -5.87 -7.99 1.42
CA LYS A 161 -6.57 -8.98 0.59
C LYS A 161 -7.12 -8.32 -0.67
N GLY A 162 -6.86 -8.91 -1.85
CA GLY A 162 -7.34 -8.38 -3.13
C GLY A 162 -6.70 -9.03 -4.34
N GLU A 163 -7.10 -8.51 -5.50
CA GLU A 163 -6.53 -8.86 -6.81
C GLU A 163 -5.54 -7.77 -7.23
N TYR A 164 -4.35 -8.19 -7.64
CA TYR A 164 -3.27 -7.29 -7.99
C TYR A 164 -2.77 -7.52 -9.41
N LYS A 165 -2.12 -6.50 -9.92
CA LYS A 165 -1.38 -6.54 -11.17
C LYS A 165 0.02 -5.95 -10.94
N ALA A 166 1.05 -6.61 -11.45
CA ALA A 166 2.41 -6.08 -11.49
C ALA A 166 2.79 -5.73 -12.92
N THR A 167 3.39 -4.56 -13.11
CA THR A 167 3.90 -4.12 -14.43
C THR A 167 5.29 -3.53 -14.29
N ALA A 168 6.13 -3.75 -15.31
CA ALA A 168 7.41 -3.10 -15.46
C ALA A 168 7.63 -2.71 -16.92
N PHE A 169 8.26 -1.56 -17.14
CA PHE A 169 8.62 -1.08 -18.48
C PHE A 169 10.13 -1.21 -18.66
N LEU A 170 10.52 -1.88 -19.75
CA LEU A 170 11.90 -2.20 -20.07
C LEU A 170 12.26 -1.79 -21.49
N GLN A 171 13.48 -1.37 -21.67
CA GLN A 171 14.08 -1.17 -22.97
C GLN A 171 15.51 -1.70 -23.00
N GLY A 172 16.03 -1.96 -24.17
CA GLY A 172 17.40 -2.42 -24.36
C GLY A 172 17.60 -3.00 -25.74
N GLY A 173 18.84 -3.36 -26.04
CA GLY A 173 19.20 -3.93 -27.34
C GLY A 173 20.31 -4.95 -27.22
N ASP A 174 20.73 -5.47 -28.39
CA ASP A 174 21.83 -6.43 -28.52
C ASP A 174 21.68 -7.72 -27.68
N MET A 175 20.42 -8.14 -27.46
CA MET A 175 20.12 -9.37 -26.74
C MET A 175 20.57 -10.59 -27.55
N GLY A 176 21.34 -11.47 -26.91
CA GLY A 176 21.65 -12.79 -27.48
C GLY A 176 20.41 -13.70 -27.51
N SER A 177 20.46 -14.74 -28.32
CA SER A 177 19.35 -15.70 -28.48
C SER A 177 19.02 -16.52 -27.23
N LEU A 178 19.87 -16.46 -26.20
CA LEU A 178 19.67 -17.15 -24.92
C LEU A 178 19.23 -16.16 -23.80
N SER A 179 19.04 -14.89 -24.12
CA SER A 179 18.65 -13.89 -23.13
C SER A 179 17.20 -14.10 -22.70
N ASN A 180 16.97 -14.07 -21.39
CA ASN A 180 15.65 -14.15 -20.78
C ASN A 180 15.47 -12.93 -19.88
N VAL A 181 14.50 -12.09 -20.20
CA VAL A 181 14.08 -10.96 -19.35
C VAL A 181 12.62 -11.13 -19.04
N TYR A 182 12.26 -11.06 -17.77
CA TYR A 182 10.89 -11.23 -17.31
C TYR A 182 10.65 -10.55 -15.96
N LEU A 183 9.41 -10.19 -15.69
CA LEU A 183 8.93 -9.81 -14.39
C LEU A 183 8.53 -11.05 -13.60
N TYR A 184 8.72 -11.07 -12.29
CA TYR A 184 8.28 -12.17 -11.44
C TYR A 184 7.71 -11.68 -10.11
N VAL A 185 6.93 -12.53 -9.45
CA VAL A 185 6.34 -12.30 -8.13
C VAL A 185 6.73 -13.45 -7.20
N ILE A 186 7.16 -13.08 -6.00
CA ILE A 186 7.48 -14.00 -4.90
C ILE A 186 6.42 -13.81 -3.82
N ILE A 187 5.81 -14.90 -3.36
CA ILE A 187 4.89 -14.92 -2.22
C ILE A 187 5.37 -15.99 -1.24
N GLY A 188 5.52 -15.62 0.04
CA GLY A 188 5.97 -16.55 1.07
C GLY A 188 7.38 -17.13 0.86
N GLY A 189 8.21 -16.46 0.05
CA GLY A 189 9.57 -16.88 -0.27
C GLY A 189 9.72 -17.75 -1.53
N ASP A 190 8.62 -18.12 -2.17
CA ASP A 190 8.62 -18.90 -3.42
C ASP A 190 8.20 -18.03 -4.61
N MET A 191 8.89 -18.19 -5.75
CA MET A 191 8.44 -17.58 -7.01
C MET A 191 7.15 -18.28 -7.46
N VAL A 192 6.04 -17.53 -7.47
CA VAL A 192 4.71 -18.07 -7.77
C VAL A 192 4.22 -17.73 -9.17
N MET A 193 4.66 -16.59 -9.72
CA MET A 193 4.26 -16.12 -11.05
C MET A 193 5.41 -15.43 -11.76
N GLN A 194 5.42 -15.52 -13.07
CA GLN A 194 6.30 -14.74 -13.94
C GLN A 194 5.55 -14.32 -15.21
N SER A 195 5.98 -13.19 -15.80
CA SER A 195 5.49 -12.74 -17.10
C SER A 195 6.03 -13.63 -18.23
N ASP A 196 5.52 -13.42 -19.43
CA ASP A 196 6.20 -13.89 -20.64
C ASP A 196 7.61 -13.29 -20.71
N ILE A 197 8.49 -14.02 -21.42
CA ILE A 197 9.85 -13.52 -21.70
C ILE A 197 9.75 -12.34 -22.66
N ILE A 198 10.36 -11.23 -22.25
CA ILE A 198 10.35 -9.98 -23.00
C ILE A 198 11.53 -9.97 -23.98
N SER A 199 11.25 -9.74 -25.26
CA SER A 199 12.26 -9.48 -26.27
C SER A 199 12.48 -7.98 -26.41
N LEU A 200 13.66 -7.50 -26.01
CA LEU A 200 14.07 -6.12 -26.16
C LEU A 200 14.74 -5.92 -27.53
N ASP A 201 14.31 -4.93 -28.28
CA ASP A 201 14.65 -4.74 -29.69
C ASP A 201 15.16 -3.32 -30.02
N GLY A 202 15.68 -2.62 -29.05
CA GLY A 202 16.32 -1.32 -29.24
C GLY A 202 16.07 -0.31 -28.14
N TRP A 203 16.82 0.77 -28.19
CA TRP A 203 16.69 1.91 -27.30
C TRP A 203 15.42 2.71 -27.64
N GLN A 204 14.79 3.28 -26.62
CA GLN A 204 13.53 4.02 -26.72
C GLN A 204 12.35 3.18 -27.25
N ASN A 205 12.52 1.86 -27.39
CA ASN A 205 11.46 0.93 -27.74
C ASN A 205 11.01 0.17 -26.47
N TRP A 206 10.23 0.85 -25.65
CA TRP A 206 9.77 0.34 -24.38
C TRP A 206 8.83 -0.85 -24.55
N LYS A 207 9.06 -1.90 -23.79
CA LYS A 207 8.21 -3.08 -23.66
C LYS A 207 7.64 -3.14 -22.26
N GLU A 208 6.38 -3.52 -22.18
CA GLU A 208 5.70 -3.77 -20.91
C GLU A 208 5.79 -5.27 -20.56
N ALA A 209 6.26 -5.56 -19.36
CA ALA A 209 6.09 -6.85 -18.71
C ALA A 209 4.89 -6.75 -17.78
N GLU A 210 3.97 -7.70 -17.85
CA GLU A 210 2.76 -7.71 -17.02
C GLU A 210 2.53 -9.08 -16.39
N ILE A 211 2.12 -9.08 -15.12
CA ILE A 211 1.54 -10.22 -14.43
C ILE A 211 0.20 -9.76 -13.88
N SER A 212 -0.87 -10.38 -14.31
CA SER A 212 -2.23 -10.09 -13.86
C SER A 212 -2.78 -11.22 -12.99
N ASN A 213 -3.90 -10.97 -12.30
CA ASN A 213 -4.60 -11.92 -11.45
C ASN A 213 -3.72 -12.48 -10.31
N ILE A 214 -2.94 -11.61 -9.66
CA ILE A 214 -2.21 -11.94 -8.45
C ILE A 214 -3.21 -11.82 -7.30
N SER A 215 -3.65 -12.96 -6.75
CA SER A 215 -4.64 -13.00 -5.68
C SER A 215 -3.94 -13.14 -4.33
N LEU A 216 -4.13 -12.18 -3.44
CA LEU A 216 -3.59 -12.18 -2.09
C LEU A 216 -4.71 -12.29 -1.06
N ASN A 217 -4.43 -12.98 0.04
CA ASN A 217 -5.40 -13.23 1.12
C ASN A 217 -5.30 -12.22 2.29
N GLY A 218 -4.32 -11.31 2.24
CA GLY A 218 -4.03 -10.33 3.29
C GLY A 218 -3.10 -10.84 4.40
N GLU A 219 -2.52 -12.01 4.22
CA GLU A 219 -1.55 -12.63 5.13
C GLU A 219 -0.19 -12.90 4.45
N ASP A 220 -0.14 -12.66 3.13
CA ASP A 220 1.01 -12.93 2.26
C ASP A 220 1.95 -11.74 2.16
#